data_f94342974533a691485f329e0b22aaf8
#
_entry.id   f94342974533a691485f329e0b22aaf8
#
_cell.length_a   1.000
_cell.length_b   1.000
_cell.length_c   1.000
_cell.angle_alpha   90.00
_cell.angle_beta   90.00
_cell.angle_gamma   90.00
#
_symmetry.space_group_name_H-M   'P 1'
#
loop_
_entity.id
_entity.type
_entity.pdbx_description
1 polymer ?
#
loop_
_entity_poly.entity_id
_entity_poly.type
_entity_poly.pdbx_seq_one_letter_code
_entity_poly.pdbx_strand_id
1 'polypeptide(L)'
;FVSGGPMEAGKAVVVDGVAHAPTDLITAITASANDEVSDEGLTQVEASACPTCGSCSGMFTANSMNCLTEALGLALPGNGTTLATHTARRGLFKKAGTTIVDMCRRYYGEEDESVLPRNIATKEAFTNAMALDMAMGGSTNTILHTLAAAQEGEVDFTLDDINDISYRVPCLSKVAPNGTYHIEDVHRAGGIPAILGELRRAGHLNLKVHTALYDNAEQWLDDWDIRNPHATEEARELYYAAPGGVRTTCLLYTSDAADERSS
;
A
#
# COMPACT_ATOMS: atom_id res chain seq x y z
N PHE A 1 -8.52 0.07 11.06
CA PHE A 1 -8.10 -1.22 10.50
C PHE A 1 -6.64 -1.51 10.80
N VAL A 2 -6.32 -2.79 10.99
CA VAL A 2 -4.95 -3.28 11.09
C VAL A 2 -4.85 -4.64 10.40
N SER A 3 -3.95 -4.77 9.43
CA SER A 3 -3.72 -6.01 8.68
C SER A 3 -2.62 -6.86 9.30
N GLY A 4 -2.54 -8.14 8.92
CA GLY A 4 -1.42 -9.01 9.28
C GLY A 4 -0.10 -8.63 8.60
N GLY A 5 -0.16 -7.91 7.52
CA GLY A 5 0.97 -7.45 6.72
C GLY A 5 1.32 -8.35 5.54
N PRO A 6 2.11 -7.82 4.58
CA PRO A 6 2.60 -8.58 3.44
C PRO A 6 3.68 -9.59 3.84
N MET A 7 3.82 -10.65 3.02
CA MET A 7 4.97 -11.54 3.12
C MET A 7 6.21 -10.93 2.50
N GLU A 8 7.36 -11.51 2.79
CA GLU A 8 8.61 -11.19 2.10
C GLU A 8 8.51 -11.55 0.61
N ALA A 9 9.26 -10.84 -0.24
CA ALA A 9 9.37 -11.20 -1.64
C ALA A 9 10.07 -12.56 -1.80
N GLY A 10 9.67 -13.30 -2.82
CA GLY A 10 10.32 -14.54 -3.19
C GLY A 10 11.78 -14.30 -3.59
N LYS A 11 12.62 -15.29 -3.38
CA LYS A 11 14.05 -15.22 -3.72
C LYS A 11 14.27 -15.71 -5.14
N ALA A 12 15.36 -15.25 -5.78
CA ALA A 12 15.83 -15.83 -7.00
C ALA A 12 16.23 -17.29 -6.76
N VAL A 13 15.83 -18.18 -7.67
CA VAL A 13 16.18 -19.61 -7.64
C VAL A 13 16.86 -20.01 -8.95
N VAL A 14 17.68 -21.04 -8.89
CA VAL A 14 18.26 -21.67 -10.09
C VAL A 14 17.59 -23.04 -10.24
N VAL A 15 16.81 -23.21 -11.29
CA VAL A 15 16.07 -24.42 -11.61
C VAL A 15 16.58 -24.96 -12.92
N ASP A 16 16.98 -26.21 -12.93
CA ASP A 16 17.49 -26.88 -14.14
C ASP A 16 18.61 -26.10 -14.86
N GLY A 17 19.45 -25.39 -14.07
CA GLY A 17 20.56 -24.58 -14.59
C GLY A 17 20.13 -23.17 -15.09
N VAL A 18 18.86 -22.84 -15.04
CA VAL A 18 18.31 -21.52 -15.41
C VAL A 18 18.06 -20.68 -14.16
N ALA A 19 18.60 -19.46 -14.15
CA ALA A 19 18.35 -18.52 -13.08
C ALA A 19 16.98 -17.85 -13.29
N HIS A 20 16.10 -18.01 -12.32
CA HIS A 20 14.83 -17.29 -12.24
C HIS A 20 15.01 -16.03 -11.38
N ALA A 21 14.44 -14.92 -11.82
CA ALA A 21 14.34 -13.69 -11.03
C ALA A 21 13.60 -13.94 -9.69
N PRO A 22 13.60 -13.00 -8.75
CA PRO A 22 12.78 -13.13 -7.55
C PRO A 22 11.36 -13.57 -7.92
N THR A 23 10.95 -14.70 -7.33
CA THR A 23 9.71 -15.38 -7.70
C THR A 23 8.53 -14.84 -6.89
N ASP A 24 7.36 -14.90 -7.48
CA ASP A 24 6.08 -14.64 -6.84
C ASP A 24 5.04 -15.70 -7.24
N LEU A 25 3.82 -15.55 -6.74
CA LEU A 25 2.73 -16.47 -7.05
C LEU A 25 2.50 -16.63 -8.56
N ILE A 26 2.58 -15.55 -9.32
CA ILE A 26 2.36 -15.59 -10.79
C ILE A 26 3.49 -16.35 -11.48
N THR A 27 4.72 -16.13 -11.04
CA THR A 27 5.89 -16.88 -11.53
C THR A 27 5.72 -18.39 -11.31
N ALA A 28 5.25 -18.80 -10.12
CA ALA A 28 5.01 -20.20 -9.81
C ALA A 28 3.88 -20.79 -10.67
N ILE A 29 2.77 -20.08 -10.84
CA ILE A 29 1.68 -20.52 -11.73
C ILE A 29 2.15 -20.64 -13.17
N THR A 30 2.94 -19.70 -13.67
CA THR A 30 3.48 -19.75 -15.03
C THR A 30 4.45 -20.92 -15.19
N ALA A 31 5.32 -21.17 -14.20
CA ALA A 31 6.23 -22.31 -14.20
C ALA A 31 5.48 -23.65 -14.21
N SER A 32 4.37 -23.76 -13.48
CA SER A 32 3.55 -24.99 -13.45
C SER A 32 2.87 -25.33 -14.78
N ALA A 33 2.72 -24.34 -15.66
CA ALA A 33 2.17 -24.54 -17.01
C ALA A 33 3.26 -24.78 -18.09
N ASN A 34 4.53 -24.82 -17.70
CA ASN A 34 5.65 -25.01 -18.61
C ASN A 34 6.19 -26.46 -18.52
N ASP A 35 5.95 -27.25 -19.56
CA ASP A 35 6.40 -28.66 -19.65
C ASP A 35 7.93 -28.84 -19.63
N GLU A 36 8.71 -27.77 -19.81
CA GLU A 36 10.18 -27.80 -19.74
C GLU A 36 10.72 -27.71 -18.30
N VAL A 37 9.86 -27.37 -17.31
CA VAL A 37 10.22 -27.27 -15.89
C VAL A 37 10.02 -28.66 -15.25
N SER A 38 11.07 -29.20 -14.64
CA SER A 38 10.96 -30.47 -13.92
C SER A 38 10.10 -30.36 -12.65
N ASP A 39 9.57 -31.49 -12.16
CA ASP A 39 8.79 -31.51 -10.90
C ASP A 39 9.61 -31.02 -9.70
N GLU A 40 10.92 -31.38 -9.66
CA GLU A 40 11.83 -30.86 -8.62
C GLU A 40 12.04 -29.35 -8.76
N GLY A 41 12.17 -28.88 -10.01
CA GLY A 41 12.29 -27.45 -10.31
C GLY A 41 11.06 -26.67 -9.93
N LEU A 42 9.89 -27.19 -10.26
CA LEU A 42 8.61 -26.58 -9.86
C LEU A 42 8.47 -26.47 -8.34
N THR A 43 8.82 -27.53 -7.61
CA THR A 43 8.82 -27.53 -6.14
C THR A 43 9.72 -26.44 -5.56
N GLN A 44 10.88 -26.17 -6.17
CA GLN A 44 11.77 -25.10 -5.72
C GLN A 44 11.19 -23.72 -6.00
N VAL A 45 10.56 -23.51 -7.18
CA VAL A 45 9.88 -22.25 -7.52
C VAL A 45 8.74 -21.98 -6.55
N GLU A 46 7.88 -22.97 -6.29
CA GLU A 46 6.75 -22.83 -5.35
C GLU A 46 7.21 -22.51 -3.92
N ALA A 47 8.24 -23.20 -3.43
CA ALA A 47 8.79 -22.95 -2.09
C ALA A 47 9.43 -21.55 -1.97
N SER A 48 9.93 -21.00 -3.07
CA SER A 48 10.54 -19.68 -3.11
C SER A 48 9.53 -18.56 -3.33
N ALA A 49 8.44 -18.81 -4.04
CA ALA A 49 7.45 -17.80 -4.42
C ALA A 49 6.66 -17.23 -3.23
N CYS A 50 6.44 -18.05 -2.19
CA CYS A 50 5.71 -17.67 -0.97
C CYS A 50 6.53 -18.04 0.28
N PRO A 51 7.66 -17.35 0.53
CA PRO A 51 8.66 -17.83 1.49
C PRO A 51 8.25 -17.67 2.96
N THR A 52 7.28 -16.79 3.26
CA THR A 52 6.87 -16.49 4.65
C THR A 52 5.36 -16.35 4.79
N CYS A 53 4.89 -16.12 6.01
CA CYS A 53 3.48 -15.79 6.25
C CYS A 53 3.18 -14.34 5.87
N GLY A 54 1.92 -14.06 5.53
CA GLY A 54 1.42 -12.74 5.17
C GLY A 54 0.53 -12.77 3.94
N SER A 55 0.07 -11.60 3.51
CA SER A 55 -0.52 -11.41 2.18
C SER A 55 0.56 -11.47 1.09
N CYS A 56 0.16 -11.53 -0.19
CA CYS A 56 1.13 -11.59 -1.30
C CYS A 56 2.19 -10.47 -1.20
N SER A 57 3.38 -10.70 -1.76
CA SER A 57 4.46 -9.71 -1.76
C SER A 57 4.27 -8.57 -2.77
N GLY A 58 3.35 -8.69 -3.74
CA GLY A 58 3.03 -7.69 -4.76
C GLY A 58 1.71 -6.97 -4.52
N MET A 59 1.30 -6.11 -5.46
CA MET A 59 0.03 -5.36 -5.45
C MET A 59 -1.15 -6.21 -5.94
N PHE A 60 -1.34 -7.36 -5.31
CA PHE A 60 -2.55 -8.16 -5.45
C PHE A 60 -3.63 -7.63 -4.51
N THR A 61 -4.81 -8.25 -4.51
CA THR A 61 -6.00 -7.73 -3.82
C THR A 61 -5.77 -7.36 -2.36
N ALA A 62 -5.16 -8.26 -1.58
CA ALA A 62 -4.99 -8.03 -0.15
C ALA A 62 -4.05 -6.85 0.15
N ASN A 63 -2.90 -6.77 -0.51
CA ASN A 63 -1.98 -5.65 -0.30
C ASN A 63 -2.55 -4.34 -0.83
N SER A 64 -3.20 -4.35 -1.99
CA SER A 64 -3.86 -3.15 -2.50
C SER A 64 -4.86 -2.62 -1.49
N MET A 65 -5.74 -3.47 -0.94
CA MET A 65 -6.69 -3.05 0.10
C MET A 65 -6.00 -2.60 1.39
N ASN A 66 -4.92 -3.26 1.81
CA ASN A 66 -4.15 -2.85 2.99
C ASN A 66 -3.54 -1.44 2.82
N CYS A 67 -3.06 -1.13 1.63
CA CYS A 67 -2.53 0.19 1.27
C CYS A 67 -3.66 1.23 1.16
N LEU A 68 -4.79 0.86 0.53
CA LEU A 68 -5.93 1.75 0.41
C LEU A 68 -6.51 2.17 1.76
N THR A 69 -6.53 1.28 2.75
CA THR A 69 -7.00 1.64 4.09
C THR A 69 -6.16 2.71 4.79
N GLU A 70 -4.86 2.83 4.46
CA GLU A 70 -4.04 3.96 4.91
C GLU A 70 -4.49 5.26 4.23
N ALA A 71 -4.67 5.26 2.91
CA ALA A 71 -5.10 6.44 2.16
C ALA A 71 -6.53 6.88 2.48
N LEU A 72 -7.41 5.93 2.85
CA LEU A 72 -8.74 6.21 3.42
C LEU A 72 -8.69 6.86 4.82
N GLY A 73 -7.52 6.88 5.47
CA GLY A 73 -7.39 7.37 6.84
C GLY A 73 -7.84 6.38 7.92
N LEU A 74 -8.28 5.18 7.56
CA LEU A 74 -8.81 4.17 8.49
C LEU A 74 -7.73 3.22 9.05
N ALA A 75 -6.50 3.30 8.58
CA ALA A 75 -5.38 2.51 9.07
C ALA A 75 -4.19 3.39 9.46
N LEU A 76 -3.32 2.84 10.29
CA LEU A 76 -2.11 3.51 10.73
C LEU A 76 -1.03 3.45 9.65
N PRO A 77 -0.11 4.44 9.58
CA PRO A 77 1.03 4.40 8.69
C PRO A 77 1.84 3.12 8.84
N GLY A 78 2.25 2.54 7.70
CA GLY A 78 2.94 1.26 7.65
C GLY A 78 2.04 0.02 7.68
N ASN A 79 0.72 0.19 7.79
CA ASN A 79 -0.22 -0.94 7.78
C ASN A 79 -0.09 -1.80 6.52
N GLY A 80 -0.01 -1.18 5.35
CA GLY A 80 0.07 -1.87 4.06
C GLY A 80 1.46 -2.41 3.72
N THR A 81 2.51 -1.82 4.27
CA THR A 81 3.88 -2.07 3.78
C THR A 81 4.84 -2.72 4.77
N THR A 82 4.57 -2.66 6.08
CA THR A 82 5.39 -3.37 7.08
C THR A 82 5.16 -4.87 6.93
N LEU A 83 6.23 -5.65 6.74
CA LEU A 83 6.13 -7.10 6.58
C LEU A 83 5.50 -7.79 7.79
N ALA A 84 4.77 -8.89 7.56
CA ALA A 84 4.16 -9.70 8.61
C ALA A 84 5.19 -10.28 9.59
N THR A 85 6.39 -10.57 9.09
CA THR A 85 7.52 -11.11 9.86
C THR A 85 8.32 -10.05 10.61
N HIS A 86 8.15 -8.76 10.28
CA HIS A 86 8.93 -7.69 10.87
C HIS A 86 8.48 -7.36 12.30
N THR A 87 9.44 -7.13 13.21
CA THR A 87 9.17 -6.84 14.63
C THR A 87 8.33 -5.59 14.86
N ALA A 88 8.46 -4.58 14.00
CA ALA A 88 7.66 -3.35 14.03
C ALA A 88 6.15 -3.60 13.92
N ARG A 89 5.73 -4.73 13.30
CA ARG A 89 4.32 -5.12 13.21
C ARG A 89 3.65 -5.24 14.57
N ARG A 90 4.37 -5.73 15.58
CA ARG A 90 3.85 -5.80 16.96
C ARG A 90 3.61 -4.42 17.58
N GLY A 91 4.47 -3.45 17.26
CA GLY A 91 4.30 -2.05 17.64
C GLY A 91 3.03 -1.46 17.03
N LEU A 92 2.81 -1.72 15.75
CA LEU A 92 1.62 -1.28 15.02
C LEU A 92 0.33 -1.82 15.65
N PHE A 93 0.28 -3.11 16.03
CA PHE A 93 -0.87 -3.71 16.71
C PHE A 93 -1.16 -3.03 18.06
N LYS A 94 -0.14 -2.75 18.86
CA LYS A 94 -0.30 -2.05 20.14
C LYS A 94 -0.81 -0.62 19.92
N LYS A 95 -0.24 0.09 18.95
CA LYS A 95 -0.66 1.46 18.60
C LYS A 95 -2.13 1.47 18.14
N ALA A 96 -2.53 0.51 17.28
CA ALA A 96 -3.91 0.37 16.85
C ALA A 96 -4.88 0.15 18.03
N GLY A 97 -4.49 -0.71 18.99
CA GLY A 97 -5.28 -0.94 20.20
C GLY A 97 -5.42 0.31 21.07
N THR A 98 -4.35 1.10 21.22
CA THR A 98 -4.40 2.37 21.96
C THR A 98 -5.27 3.40 21.22
N THR A 99 -5.10 3.51 19.90
CA THR A 99 -5.86 4.44 19.07
C THR A 99 -7.35 4.18 19.14
N ILE A 100 -7.82 2.93 19.03
CA ILE A 100 -9.26 2.65 19.09
C ILE A 100 -9.85 2.98 20.46
N VAL A 101 -9.11 2.75 21.54
CA VAL A 101 -9.56 3.13 22.90
C VAL A 101 -9.68 4.65 23.02
N ASP A 102 -8.74 5.41 22.46
CA ASP A 102 -8.78 6.86 22.43
C ASP A 102 -9.95 7.38 21.60
N MET A 103 -10.18 6.85 20.41
CA MET A 103 -11.34 7.18 19.57
C MET A 103 -12.66 6.91 20.31
N CYS A 104 -12.76 5.80 21.04
CA CYS A 104 -13.93 5.53 21.88
C CYS A 104 -14.12 6.56 22.99
N ARG A 105 -13.05 7.00 23.64
CA ARG A 105 -13.13 8.05 24.68
C ARG A 105 -13.58 9.39 24.11
N ARG A 106 -13.04 9.79 22.98
CA ARG A 106 -13.44 11.01 22.27
C ARG A 106 -14.91 10.94 21.87
N TYR A 107 -15.37 9.85 21.29
CA TYR A 107 -16.77 9.72 20.89
C TYR A 107 -17.73 9.68 22.07
N TYR A 108 -17.52 8.77 23.05
CA TYR A 108 -18.46 8.59 24.17
C TYR A 108 -18.31 9.62 25.31
N GLY A 109 -17.13 10.22 25.46
CA GLY A 109 -16.84 11.17 26.54
C GLY A 109 -16.87 12.61 26.14
N GLU A 110 -16.57 12.92 24.88
CA GLU A 110 -16.42 14.27 24.34
C GLU A 110 -17.43 14.57 23.22
N GLU A 111 -18.26 13.59 22.85
CA GLU A 111 -19.22 13.68 21.74
C GLU A 111 -18.54 14.03 20.38
N ASP A 112 -17.27 13.63 20.22
CA ASP A 112 -16.50 13.90 19.01
C ASP A 112 -16.82 12.89 17.91
N GLU A 113 -17.67 13.28 16.97
CA GLU A 113 -18.05 12.45 15.83
C GLU A 113 -16.97 12.35 14.74
N SER A 114 -15.93 13.21 14.78
CA SER A 114 -14.86 13.19 13.75
C SER A 114 -14.11 11.86 13.71
N VAL A 115 -14.08 11.13 14.82
CA VAL A 115 -13.43 9.81 14.96
C VAL A 115 -14.26 8.65 14.40
N LEU A 116 -15.51 8.88 14.02
CA LEU A 116 -16.36 7.82 13.47
C LEU A 116 -15.86 7.39 12.06
N PRO A 117 -15.88 6.09 11.74
CA PRO A 117 -15.46 5.62 10.42
C PRO A 117 -16.16 6.31 9.25
N ARG A 118 -17.43 6.68 9.39
CA ARG A 118 -18.20 7.41 8.37
C ARG A 118 -17.70 8.85 8.14
N ASN A 119 -17.17 9.49 9.18
CA ASN A 119 -16.63 10.84 9.10
C ASN A 119 -15.17 10.86 8.62
N ILE A 120 -14.48 9.73 8.71
CA ILE A 120 -13.14 9.53 8.14
C ILE A 120 -13.25 9.10 6.66
N ALA A 121 -14.03 8.06 6.38
CA ALA A 121 -14.19 7.49 5.03
C ALA A 121 -15.22 8.27 4.21
N THR A 122 -14.96 9.55 3.97
CA THR A 122 -15.78 10.42 3.12
C THR A 122 -15.53 10.17 1.64
N LYS A 123 -16.33 10.77 0.75
CA LYS A 123 -16.13 10.71 -0.72
C LYS A 123 -14.71 11.16 -1.11
N GLU A 124 -14.21 12.19 -0.46
CA GLU A 124 -12.86 12.71 -0.70
C GLU A 124 -11.78 11.72 -0.25
N ALA A 125 -12.01 11.00 0.85
CA ALA A 125 -11.11 9.95 1.32
C ALA A 125 -11.09 8.74 0.35
N PHE A 126 -12.26 8.35 -0.18
CA PHE A 126 -12.34 7.34 -1.24
C PHE A 126 -11.62 7.80 -2.51
N THR A 127 -11.74 9.08 -2.88
CA THR A 127 -11.00 9.67 -4.00
C THR A 127 -9.48 9.57 -3.78
N ASN A 128 -8.97 9.88 -2.59
CA ASN A 128 -7.56 9.73 -2.24
C ASN A 128 -7.10 8.27 -2.31
N ALA A 129 -7.92 7.34 -1.81
CA ALA A 129 -7.61 5.92 -1.85
C ALA A 129 -7.51 5.39 -3.29
N MET A 130 -8.44 5.77 -4.17
CA MET A 130 -8.38 5.39 -5.58
C MET A 130 -7.25 6.08 -6.32
N ALA A 131 -6.90 7.32 -5.96
CA ALA A 131 -5.71 7.98 -6.51
C ALA A 131 -4.43 7.20 -6.15
N LEU A 132 -4.32 6.71 -4.91
CA LEU A 132 -3.22 5.81 -4.51
C LEU A 132 -3.23 4.53 -5.34
N ASP A 133 -4.39 3.90 -5.51
CA ASP A 133 -4.54 2.64 -6.25
C ASP A 133 -4.04 2.78 -7.69
N MET A 134 -4.44 3.84 -8.38
CA MET A 134 -3.97 4.16 -9.75
C MET A 134 -2.47 4.43 -9.77
N ALA A 135 -1.94 5.17 -8.78
CA ALA A 135 -0.53 5.49 -8.69
C ALA A 135 0.36 4.26 -8.43
N MET A 136 -0.16 3.23 -7.77
CA MET A 136 0.57 2.00 -7.46
C MET A 136 0.32 0.86 -8.44
N GLY A 137 -0.63 1.01 -9.37
CA GLY A 137 -1.07 -0.08 -10.23
C GLY A 137 -1.70 -1.22 -9.42
N GLY A 138 -2.66 -0.88 -8.58
CA GLY A 138 -3.35 -1.82 -7.70
C GLY A 138 -4.19 -2.85 -8.42
N SER A 139 -4.71 -3.80 -7.67
CA SER A 139 -5.53 -4.89 -8.18
C SER A 139 -6.89 -4.38 -8.69
N THR A 140 -7.39 -4.90 -9.80
CA THR A 140 -8.74 -4.59 -10.29
C THR A 140 -9.86 -4.97 -9.30
N ASN A 141 -9.59 -5.88 -8.36
CA ASN A 141 -10.52 -6.23 -7.29
C ASN A 141 -10.75 -5.09 -6.30
N THR A 142 -9.82 -4.13 -6.18
CA THR A 142 -9.99 -2.96 -5.32
C THR A 142 -11.17 -2.10 -5.75
N ILE A 143 -11.46 -2.02 -7.04
CA ILE A 143 -12.64 -1.32 -7.58
C ILE A 143 -13.91 -1.90 -6.96
N LEU A 144 -14.05 -3.24 -6.99
CA LEU A 144 -15.22 -3.92 -6.43
C LEU A 144 -15.33 -3.70 -4.91
N HIS A 145 -14.23 -3.86 -4.19
CA HIS A 145 -14.21 -3.70 -2.74
C HIS A 145 -14.44 -2.27 -2.29
N THR A 146 -13.90 -1.29 -3.02
CA THR A 146 -14.05 0.12 -2.71
C THR A 146 -15.49 0.57 -2.95
N LEU A 147 -16.11 0.16 -4.07
CA LEU A 147 -17.52 0.43 -4.34
C LEU A 147 -18.45 -0.23 -3.32
N ALA A 148 -18.16 -1.48 -2.91
CA ALA A 148 -18.91 -2.17 -1.87
C ALA A 148 -18.80 -1.44 -0.53
N ALA A 149 -17.60 -1.01 -0.13
CA ALA A 149 -17.38 -0.25 1.10
C ALA A 149 -18.08 1.12 1.07
N ALA A 150 -18.06 1.81 -0.07
CA ALA A 150 -18.78 3.06 -0.25
C ALA A 150 -20.29 2.87 -0.15
N GLN A 151 -20.85 1.82 -0.78
CA GLN A 151 -22.25 1.46 -0.70
C GLN A 151 -22.69 1.18 0.74
N GLU A 152 -21.95 0.35 1.49
CA GLU A 152 -22.23 0.05 2.89
C GLU A 152 -22.07 1.29 3.80
N GLY A 153 -21.11 2.16 3.45
CA GLY A 153 -20.89 3.44 4.12
C GLY A 153 -21.93 4.53 3.78
N GLU A 154 -22.83 4.27 2.82
CA GLU A 154 -23.77 5.27 2.27
C GLU A 154 -23.05 6.51 1.69
N VAL A 155 -21.85 6.28 1.13
CA VAL A 155 -21.05 7.31 0.46
C VAL A 155 -21.38 7.30 -1.03
N ASP A 156 -21.74 8.47 -1.59
CA ASP A 156 -22.00 8.64 -3.02
C ASP A 156 -20.68 8.65 -3.82
N PHE A 157 -20.11 7.46 -3.94
CA PHE A 157 -18.87 7.19 -4.69
C PHE A 157 -19.13 6.10 -5.73
N THR A 158 -18.88 6.40 -6.99
CA THR A 158 -19.35 5.62 -8.13
C THR A 158 -18.21 5.16 -9.03
N LEU A 159 -18.53 4.30 -10.00
CA LEU A 159 -17.58 3.89 -11.03
C LEU A 159 -17.14 5.07 -11.91
N ASP A 160 -18.01 6.07 -12.12
CA ASP A 160 -17.65 7.27 -12.89
C ASP A 160 -16.59 8.10 -12.15
N ASP A 161 -16.69 8.22 -10.81
CA ASP A 161 -15.67 8.86 -10.00
C ASP A 161 -14.29 8.14 -10.17
N ILE A 162 -14.32 6.80 -10.20
CA ILE A 162 -13.09 6.00 -10.41
C ILE A 162 -12.51 6.22 -11.81
N ASN A 163 -13.36 6.25 -12.83
CA ASN A 163 -12.93 6.55 -14.21
C ASN A 163 -12.26 7.92 -14.29
N ASP A 164 -12.86 8.95 -13.70
CA ASP A 164 -12.29 10.30 -13.68
C ASP A 164 -10.93 10.36 -13.00
N ILE A 165 -10.76 9.61 -11.90
CA ILE A 165 -9.48 9.49 -11.21
C ILE A 165 -8.44 8.81 -12.11
N SER A 166 -8.81 7.73 -12.79
CA SER A 166 -7.91 6.95 -13.66
C SER A 166 -7.34 7.77 -14.83
N TYR A 167 -8.08 8.74 -15.34
CA TYR A 167 -7.60 9.65 -16.39
C TYR A 167 -6.66 10.74 -15.89
N ARG A 168 -6.72 11.07 -14.60
CA ARG A 168 -5.95 12.18 -14.02
C ARG A 168 -4.68 11.74 -13.31
N VAL A 169 -4.69 10.54 -12.72
CA VAL A 169 -3.59 10.07 -11.86
C VAL A 169 -2.68 9.15 -12.65
N PRO A 170 -1.40 9.51 -12.83
CA PRO A 170 -0.43 8.64 -13.49
C PRO A 170 0.00 7.49 -12.57
N CYS A 171 0.42 6.37 -13.15
CA CYS A 171 1.10 5.31 -12.42
C CYS A 171 2.49 5.79 -12.01
N LEU A 172 2.75 5.88 -10.71
CA LEU A 172 4.01 6.38 -10.14
C LEU A 172 4.96 5.26 -9.72
N SER A 173 4.44 4.08 -9.37
CA SER A 173 5.26 2.95 -8.93
C SER A 173 4.83 1.67 -9.63
N LYS A 174 5.82 0.95 -10.19
CA LYS A 174 5.59 -0.33 -10.88
C LYS A 174 5.89 -1.48 -9.92
N VAL A 175 4.91 -1.83 -9.10
CA VAL A 175 5.00 -2.96 -8.15
C VAL A 175 4.48 -4.23 -8.82
N ALA A 176 5.05 -5.39 -8.50
CA ALA A 176 4.59 -6.67 -9.04
C ALA A 176 3.05 -6.83 -8.87
N PRO A 177 2.31 -7.30 -9.88
CA PRO A 177 2.76 -7.93 -11.13
C PRO A 177 3.13 -6.94 -12.25
N ASN A 178 2.91 -5.62 -12.10
CA ASN A 178 3.17 -4.63 -13.13
C ASN A 178 4.66 -4.24 -13.26
N GLY A 179 5.52 -4.76 -12.40
CA GLY A 179 6.94 -4.50 -12.37
C GLY A 179 7.68 -5.54 -11.54
N THR A 180 8.97 -5.28 -11.28
CA THR A 180 9.86 -6.18 -10.55
C THR A 180 10.03 -5.84 -9.07
N TYR A 181 9.44 -4.73 -8.63
CA TYR A 181 9.46 -4.32 -7.23
C TYR A 181 8.34 -5.00 -6.44
N HIS A 182 8.58 -5.20 -5.14
CA HIS A 182 7.62 -5.79 -4.23
C HIS A 182 7.21 -4.79 -3.16
N ILE A 183 6.22 -5.14 -2.35
CA ILE A 183 5.69 -4.23 -1.33
C ILE A 183 6.75 -3.86 -0.28
N GLU A 184 7.70 -4.74 0.00
CA GLU A 184 8.83 -4.43 0.89
C GLU A 184 9.74 -3.33 0.31
N ASP A 185 9.85 -3.21 -1.01
CA ASP A 185 10.59 -2.13 -1.66
C ASP A 185 9.84 -0.80 -1.51
N VAL A 186 8.51 -0.82 -1.58
CA VAL A 186 7.67 0.35 -1.27
C VAL A 186 7.92 0.78 0.18
N HIS A 187 7.98 -0.16 1.13
CA HIS A 187 8.30 0.17 2.52
C HIS A 187 9.67 0.85 2.64
N ARG A 188 10.70 0.31 1.99
CA ARG A 188 12.06 0.91 1.94
C ARG A 188 12.09 2.30 1.32
N ALA A 189 11.15 2.62 0.46
CA ALA A 189 11.04 3.93 -0.19
C ALA A 189 10.27 4.98 0.63
N GLY A 190 9.77 4.60 1.81
CA GLY A 190 8.99 5.46 2.70
C GLY A 190 7.50 5.11 2.77
N GLY A 191 7.12 3.93 2.26
CA GLY A 191 5.77 3.40 2.37
C GLY A 191 4.70 4.20 1.62
N ILE A 192 3.47 4.02 2.04
CA ILE A 192 2.31 4.71 1.45
C ILE A 192 2.39 6.23 1.61
N PRO A 193 2.84 6.79 2.75
CA PRO A 193 2.98 8.24 2.88
C PRO A 193 3.90 8.88 1.84
N ALA A 194 4.96 8.20 1.40
CA ALA A 194 5.85 8.73 0.37
C ALA A 194 5.16 8.83 -1.00
N ILE A 195 4.33 7.84 -1.38
CA ILE A 195 3.56 7.86 -2.64
C ILE A 195 2.46 8.93 -2.56
N LEU A 196 1.74 9.00 -1.44
CA LEU A 196 0.75 10.06 -1.22
C LEU A 196 1.40 11.44 -1.19
N GLY A 197 2.62 11.57 -0.67
CA GLY A 197 3.41 12.80 -0.73
C GLY A 197 3.67 13.25 -2.17
N GLU A 198 3.95 12.34 -3.10
CA GLU A 198 4.08 12.67 -4.54
C GLU A 198 2.74 13.09 -5.14
N LEU A 199 1.66 12.38 -4.83
CA LEU A 199 0.32 12.76 -5.27
C LEU A 199 -0.10 14.13 -4.72
N ARG A 200 0.28 14.46 -3.47
CA ARG A 200 0.10 15.79 -2.88
C ARG A 200 0.85 16.86 -3.70
N ARG A 201 2.12 16.63 -3.99
CA ARG A 201 2.96 17.57 -4.79
C ARG A 201 2.40 17.78 -6.21
N ALA A 202 1.77 16.75 -6.77
CA ALA A 202 1.10 16.81 -8.07
C ALA A 202 -0.34 17.37 -8.00
N GLY A 203 -0.89 17.68 -6.82
CA GLY A 203 -2.23 18.22 -6.67
C GLY A 203 -3.37 17.21 -6.85
N HIS A 204 -3.10 15.93 -6.66
CA HIS A 204 -4.08 14.84 -6.85
C HIS A 204 -4.78 14.39 -5.56
N LEU A 205 -4.52 15.01 -4.41
CA LEU A 205 -5.11 14.64 -3.14
C LEU A 205 -5.99 15.74 -2.54
N ASN A 206 -7.02 15.30 -1.83
CA ASN A 206 -7.77 16.12 -0.91
C ASN A 206 -7.12 16.04 0.48
N LEU A 207 -6.53 17.14 0.93
CA LEU A 207 -5.75 17.19 2.17
C LEU A 207 -6.60 17.45 3.42
N LYS A 208 -7.89 17.76 3.27
CA LYS A 208 -8.78 18.08 4.39
C LYS A 208 -9.50 16.89 5.00
N VAL A 209 -9.26 15.68 4.48
CA VAL A 209 -9.86 14.46 5.01
C VAL A 209 -9.26 14.09 6.36
N HIS A 210 -10.10 13.61 7.28
CA HIS A 210 -9.67 13.10 8.58
C HIS A 210 -8.98 11.74 8.43
N THR A 211 -8.15 11.41 9.40
CA THR A 211 -7.61 10.06 9.59
C THR A 211 -7.86 9.60 11.03
N ALA A 212 -7.64 8.33 11.31
CA ALA A 212 -7.75 7.78 12.67
C ALA A 212 -6.78 8.43 13.69
N LEU A 213 -5.75 9.14 13.21
CA LEU A 213 -4.73 9.79 14.06
C LEU A 213 -4.69 11.31 13.94
N TYR A 214 -5.17 11.87 12.83
CA TYR A 214 -4.99 13.28 12.49
C TYR A 214 -6.31 13.90 12.03
N ASP A 215 -6.48 15.17 12.36
CA ASP A 215 -7.66 15.94 11.94
C ASP A 215 -7.67 16.24 10.44
N ASN A 216 -6.53 16.09 9.77
CA ASN A 216 -6.45 16.23 8.32
C ASN A 216 -5.24 15.46 7.73
N ALA A 217 -5.35 15.11 6.45
CA ALA A 217 -4.30 14.38 5.73
C ALA A 217 -3.03 15.23 5.49
N GLU A 218 -3.13 16.56 5.56
CA GLU A 218 -1.97 17.43 5.40
C GLU A 218 -0.97 17.22 6.54
N GLN A 219 -1.44 17.28 7.80
CA GLN A 219 -0.60 17.01 8.98
C GLN A 219 -0.07 15.59 8.98
N TRP A 220 -0.92 14.63 8.61
CA TRP A 220 -0.48 13.24 8.48
C TRP A 220 0.70 13.09 7.53
N LEU A 221 0.65 13.71 6.33
CA LEU A 221 1.72 13.65 5.35
C LEU A 221 2.94 14.48 5.76
N ASP A 222 2.75 15.60 6.48
CA ASP A 222 3.87 16.36 7.02
C ASP A 222 4.69 15.53 8.00
N ASP A 223 4.04 14.72 8.82
CA ASP A 223 4.67 13.87 9.84
C ASP A 223 5.24 12.56 9.27
N TRP A 224 4.60 11.97 8.26
CA TRP A 224 4.90 10.60 7.82
C TRP A 224 5.56 10.46 6.45
N ASP A 225 5.49 11.47 5.57
CA ASP A 225 6.28 11.44 4.32
C ASP A 225 7.75 11.73 4.65
N ILE A 226 8.60 10.70 4.72
CA ILE A 226 10.03 10.83 5.04
C ILE A 226 10.82 11.68 4.04
N ARG A 227 10.25 12.04 2.90
CA ARG A 227 10.81 13.01 1.95
C ARG A 227 10.55 14.45 2.38
N ASN A 228 9.60 14.66 3.29
CA ASN A 228 9.39 15.96 3.93
C ASN A 228 10.49 16.17 4.98
N PRO A 229 11.21 17.32 4.96
CA PRO A 229 12.24 17.62 5.97
C PRO A 229 11.67 17.69 7.40
N HIS A 230 10.37 17.89 7.55
CA HIS A 230 9.66 17.97 8.83
C HIS A 230 9.13 16.62 9.32
N ALA A 231 9.32 15.54 8.57
CA ALA A 231 8.88 14.19 8.97
C ALA A 231 9.38 13.84 10.38
N THR A 232 8.52 13.18 11.15
CA THR A 232 8.80 12.81 12.53
C THR A 232 9.90 11.76 12.64
N GLU A 233 10.55 11.69 13.81
CA GLU A 233 11.52 10.64 14.10
C GLU A 233 10.86 9.26 14.08
N GLU A 234 9.62 9.13 14.57
CA GLU A 234 8.84 7.88 14.50
C GLU A 234 8.71 7.37 13.06
N ALA A 235 8.40 8.25 12.11
CA ALA A 235 8.30 7.90 10.70
C ALA A 235 9.65 7.46 10.13
N ARG A 236 10.72 8.18 10.46
CA ARG A 236 12.08 7.85 10.03
C ARG A 236 12.53 6.51 10.61
N GLU A 237 12.32 6.28 11.90
CA GLU A 237 12.64 5.01 12.54
C GLU A 237 11.92 3.84 11.89
N LEU A 238 10.60 3.98 11.62
CA LEU A 238 9.81 2.94 10.98
C LEU A 238 10.37 2.54 9.62
N TYR A 239 10.62 3.51 8.74
CA TYR A 239 11.01 3.22 7.36
C TYR A 239 12.52 2.95 7.21
N TYR A 240 13.38 3.57 8.04
CA TYR A 240 14.81 3.30 8.03
C TYR A 240 15.19 1.95 8.65
N ALA A 241 14.34 1.41 9.54
CA ALA A 241 14.49 0.05 10.08
C ALA A 241 14.10 -1.05 9.08
N ALA A 242 13.59 -0.69 7.88
CA ALA A 242 13.25 -1.65 6.85
C ALA A 242 14.44 -2.53 6.50
N PRO A 243 14.26 -3.85 6.30
CA PRO A 243 15.33 -4.74 5.85
C PRO A 243 15.99 -4.21 4.57
N GLY A 244 17.30 -4.01 4.59
CA GLY A 244 18.08 -3.41 3.49
C GLY A 244 18.17 -1.89 3.52
N GLY A 245 17.62 -1.22 4.52
CA GLY A 245 17.62 0.24 4.70
C GLY A 245 16.78 0.99 3.68
N VAL A 246 16.68 2.31 3.85
CA VAL A 246 16.06 3.19 2.84
C VAL A 246 16.95 3.18 1.61
N ARG A 247 16.49 2.52 0.57
CA ARG A 247 17.08 2.67 -0.76
C ARG A 247 16.38 3.85 -1.40
N THR A 248 17.18 4.82 -1.82
CA THR A 248 16.75 6.03 -2.49
C THR A 248 15.50 5.86 -3.36
N THR A 249 14.67 6.81 -3.32
CA THR A 249 13.53 7.28 -4.14
C THR A 249 13.35 6.72 -5.57
N CYS A 250 14.12 5.74 -6.02
CA CYS A 250 14.08 5.14 -7.36
C CYS A 250 12.81 4.36 -7.70
N LEU A 251 11.88 4.18 -6.75
CA LEU A 251 10.59 3.55 -7.03
C LEU A 251 9.57 4.50 -7.63
N LEU A 252 9.84 5.80 -7.55
CA LEU A 252 8.96 6.82 -8.07
C LEU A 252 9.51 7.28 -9.43
N TYR A 253 9.03 6.68 -10.49
CA TYR A 253 9.30 7.11 -11.86
C TYR A 253 8.60 8.43 -12.14
N THR A 254 9.28 9.52 -11.86
CA THR A 254 8.74 10.86 -12.15
C THR A 254 9.02 11.31 -13.59
N SER A 255 9.92 10.64 -14.33
CA SER A 255 10.35 11.06 -15.67
C SER A 255 9.75 10.26 -16.82
N ASP A 256 9.43 8.97 -16.64
CA ASP A 256 9.01 8.13 -17.76
C ASP A 256 7.49 8.16 -18.04
N ALA A 257 6.68 8.59 -17.08
CA ALA A 257 5.23 8.68 -17.27
C ALA A 257 4.81 9.78 -18.29
N ALA A 258 5.71 10.71 -18.61
CA ALA A 258 5.47 11.76 -19.62
C ALA A 258 5.75 11.27 -21.04
N ASP A 259 6.69 10.32 -21.23
CA ASP A 259 7.12 9.87 -22.55
C ASP A 259 6.21 8.77 -23.16
N GLU A 260 5.53 7.96 -22.35
CA GLU A 260 4.60 6.93 -22.85
C GLU A 260 3.26 7.49 -23.39
N ARG A 261 2.94 8.77 -23.13
CA ARG A 261 1.73 9.43 -23.65
C ARG A 261 1.91 10.13 -25.00
N SER A 262 3.11 10.10 -25.56
CA SER A 262 3.44 10.77 -26.84
C SER A 262 3.76 9.80 -27.98
N SER A 263 3.47 8.50 -27.84
CA SER A 263 3.62 7.52 -28.93
C SER A 263 2.28 6.87 -29.29
#